data_a16d2963be7bbdfa9181df68ff94e399
#
_entry.id   a16d2963be7bbdfa9181df68ff94e399
#
_cell.length_a   1.000
_cell.length_b   1.000
_cell.length_c   1.000
_cell.angle_alpha   90.00
_cell.angle_beta   90.00
_cell.angle_gamma   90.00
#
_symmetry.space_group_name_H-M   'P 1'
#
loop_
_entity.id
_entity.type
_entity.pdbx_description
1 polymer ?
#
loop_
_entity_poly.entity_id
_entity_poly.type
_entity_poly.pdbx_seq_one_letter_code
_entity_poly.pdbx_strand_id
1 'polypeptide(L)'
;MKSYLELMRKVLFEGAPSEDRTGVGTISLFGEQLRFDLNEGFPAMTTKRLAWRAVVAELLWFIEGSRDERRLAEIQHGTRDPAKKTIWSANADADYWKDKAVFRGDLGRVYGVQWRDWQKPKNNGRVDQLRNLLQGLKSNP
;
A
#
# COMPACT_ATOMS: atom_id res chain seq x y z
N MET A 1 4.40 4.53 -20.22
CA MET A 1 5.43 3.48 -19.91
C MET A 1 6.83 3.86 -20.35
N LYS A 2 7.04 4.69 -21.37
CA LYS A 2 8.38 5.08 -21.86
C LYS A 2 9.24 5.71 -20.75
N SER A 3 8.72 6.72 -20.05
CA SER A 3 9.40 7.39 -18.92
C SER A 3 9.82 6.44 -17.80
N TYR A 4 8.99 5.45 -17.48
CA TYR A 4 9.35 4.42 -16.50
C TYR A 4 10.52 3.54 -16.97
N LEU A 5 10.50 3.10 -18.23
CA LEU A 5 11.60 2.31 -18.79
C LEU A 5 12.90 3.11 -18.91
N GLU A 6 12.81 4.40 -19.21
CA GLU A 6 13.96 5.32 -19.23
C GLU A 6 14.55 5.48 -17.82
N LEU A 7 13.69 5.65 -16.81
CA LEU A 7 14.14 5.70 -15.41
C LEU A 7 14.80 4.38 -14.98
N MET A 8 14.21 3.22 -15.31
CA MET A 8 14.83 1.93 -15.01
C MET A 8 16.21 1.80 -15.64
N ARG A 9 16.36 2.24 -16.91
CA ARG A 9 17.65 2.24 -17.61
C ARG A 9 18.65 3.17 -16.91
N LYS A 10 18.22 4.37 -16.52
CA LYS A 10 19.05 5.31 -15.77
C LYS A 10 19.54 4.72 -14.45
N VAL A 11 18.63 4.13 -13.65
CA VAL A 11 19.02 3.46 -12.39
C VAL A 11 20.06 2.37 -12.65
N LEU A 12 19.86 1.55 -13.69
CA LEU A 12 20.76 0.43 -14.00
C LEU A 12 22.19 0.89 -14.39
N PHE A 13 22.32 1.98 -15.12
CA PHE A 13 23.61 2.43 -15.66
C PHE A 13 24.31 3.51 -14.81
N GLU A 14 23.58 4.29 -14.05
CA GLU A 14 24.09 5.42 -13.27
C GLU A 14 23.95 5.22 -11.75
N GLY A 15 23.20 4.20 -11.31
CA GLY A 15 22.94 3.96 -9.91
C GLY A 15 24.13 3.38 -9.16
N ALA A 16 24.20 3.69 -7.86
CA ALA A 16 25.20 3.13 -6.96
C ALA A 16 24.72 1.77 -6.42
N PRO A 17 25.56 0.73 -6.47
CA PRO A 17 25.24 -0.55 -5.86
C PRO A 17 25.32 -0.48 -4.33
N SER A 18 24.45 -1.20 -3.64
CA SER A 18 24.50 -1.39 -2.19
C SER A 18 24.04 -2.79 -1.82
N GLU A 19 24.56 -3.30 -0.71
CA GLU A 19 24.10 -4.56 -0.14
C GLU A 19 22.71 -4.39 0.51
N ASP A 20 21.94 -5.47 0.54
CA ASP A 20 20.66 -5.53 1.21
C ASP A 20 20.57 -6.78 2.12
N ARG A 21 19.51 -6.86 2.95
CA ARG A 21 19.28 -7.98 3.87
C ARG A 21 19.04 -9.32 3.19
N THR A 22 18.78 -9.35 1.87
CA THR A 22 18.52 -10.58 1.11
C THR A 22 19.77 -11.16 0.48
N GLY A 23 20.90 -10.42 0.49
CA GLY A 23 22.16 -10.81 -0.13
C GLY A 23 22.15 -10.71 -1.66
N VAL A 24 21.08 -10.20 -2.28
CA VAL A 24 21.00 -9.97 -3.73
C VAL A 24 21.62 -8.62 -4.11
N GLY A 25 21.55 -7.65 -3.20
CA GLY A 25 21.95 -6.27 -3.42
C GLY A 25 20.91 -5.43 -4.17
N THR A 26 21.16 -4.13 -4.20
CA THR A 26 20.33 -3.15 -4.91
C THR A 26 21.18 -2.18 -5.69
N ILE A 27 20.61 -1.56 -6.72
CA ILE A 27 21.17 -0.42 -7.43
C ILE A 27 20.21 0.74 -7.25
N SER A 28 20.69 1.89 -6.81
CA SER A 28 19.82 3.03 -6.49
C SER A 28 20.39 4.36 -6.94
N LEU A 29 19.49 5.30 -7.25
CA LEU A 29 19.78 6.72 -7.41
C LEU A 29 19.11 7.50 -6.27
N PHE A 30 19.70 8.64 -5.90
CA PHE A 30 19.10 9.52 -4.91
C PHE A 30 18.04 10.41 -5.56
N GLY A 31 16.80 9.99 -5.50
CA GLY A 31 15.65 10.80 -5.89
C GLY A 31 15.50 10.98 -7.40
N GLU A 32 14.40 10.50 -7.93
CA GLU A 32 13.98 10.69 -9.31
C GLU A 32 12.49 11.00 -9.35
N GLN A 33 12.05 11.74 -10.35
CA GLN A 33 10.65 12.14 -10.48
C GLN A 33 10.06 11.64 -11.79
N LEU A 34 8.91 10.96 -11.70
CA LEU A 34 8.05 10.65 -12.83
C LEU A 34 6.80 11.53 -12.78
N ARG A 35 6.38 12.03 -13.94
CA ARG A 35 5.12 12.76 -14.11
C ARG A 35 4.23 12.03 -15.08
N PHE A 36 2.96 11.91 -14.72
CA PHE A 36 1.93 11.25 -15.52
C PHE A 36 0.75 12.20 -15.73
N ASP A 37 0.32 12.38 -16.98
CA ASP A 37 -0.91 13.06 -17.29
C ASP A 37 -2.07 12.07 -17.12
N LEU A 38 -2.92 12.29 -16.12
CA LEU A 38 -4.06 11.41 -15.83
C LEU A 38 -5.17 11.50 -16.89
N ASN A 39 -5.14 12.51 -17.77
CA ASN A 39 -6.04 12.57 -18.93
C ASN A 39 -5.70 11.48 -19.95
N GLU A 40 -4.45 11.00 -19.99
CA GLU A 40 -4.02 9.86 -20.80
C GLU A 40 -4.37 8.50 -20.19
N GLY A 41 -4.96 8.50 -18.99
CA GLY A 41 -5.35 7.32 -18.24
C GLY A 41 -4.51 7.06 -17.01
N PHE A 42 -4.87 5.99 -16.28
CA PHE A 42 -4.16 5.57 -15.08
C PHE A 42 -2.77 4.99 -15.42
N PRO A 43 -1.68 5.42 -14.78
CA PRO A 43 -0.31 5.02 -15.12
C PRO A 43 0.04 3.60 -14.63
N ALA A 44 -0.78 2.61 -14.95
CA ALA A 44 -0.51 1.22 -14.61
C ALA A 44 0.72 0.69 -15.36
N MET A 45 1.64 0.07 -14.64
CA MET A 45 2.85 -0.51 -15.23
C MET A 45 2.51 -1.78 -16.03
N THR A 46 2.83 -1.79 -17.33
CA THR A 46 2.52 -2.91 -18.25
C THR A 46 3.76 -3.73 -18.60
N THR A 47 4.91 -3.47 -17.98
CA THR A 47 6.16 -4.19 -18.19
C THR A 47 6.17 -5.61 -17.64
N LYS A 48 5.21 -5.90 -16.77
CA LYS A 48 4.89 -7.24 -16.26
C LYS A 48 3.38 -7.38 -16.06
N ARG A 49 2.89 -8.61 -15.86
CA ARG A 49 1.48 -8.84 -15.51
C ARG A 49 1.19 -8.21 -14.15
N LEU A 50 0.36 -7.17 -14.14
CA LEU A 50 -0.09 -6.50 -12.93
C LEU A 50 -1.29 -7.25 -12.34
N ALA A 51 -1.24 -7.54 -11.04
CA ALA A 51 -2.36 -8.12 -10.29
C ALA A 51 -3.41 -7.05 -9.96
N TRP A 52 -4.05 -6.48 -11.00
CA TRP A 52 -4.92 -5.30 -10.90
C TRP A 52 -6.02 -5.44 -9.85
N ARG A 53 -6.66 -6.62 -9.80
CA ARG A 53 -7.71 -6.90 -8.81
C ARG A 53 -7.18 -6.78 -7.38
N ALA A 54 -5.97 -7.24 -7.12
CA ALA A 54 -5.34 -7.13 -5.80
C ALA A 54 -5.03 -5.66 -5.45
N VAL A 55 -4.52 -4.88 -6.42
CA VAL A 55 -4.23 -3.45 -6.24
C VAL A 55 -5.50 -2.67 -5.87
N VAL A 56 -6.58 -2.88 -6.62
CA VAL A 56 -7.87 -2.21 -6.35
C VAL A 56 -8.46 -2.66 -5.01
N ALA A 57 -8.44 -3.96 -4.72
CA ALA A 57 -8.96 -4.50 -3.46
C ALA A 57 -8.22 -3.92 -2.24
N GLU A 58 -6.90 -3.83 -2.30
CA GLU A 58 -6.09 -3.26 -1.23
C GLU A 58 -6.39 -1.77 -1.01
N LEU A 59 -6.49 -0.99 -2.08
CA LEU A 59 -6.86 0.42 -1.98
C LEU A 59 -8.25 0.62 -1.36
N LEU A 60 -9.24 -0.15 -1.79
CA LEU A 60 -10.59 -0.10 -1.21
C LEU A 60 -10.57 -0.48 0.27
N TRP A 61 -9.82 -1.50 0.64
CA TRP A 61 -9.63 -1.92 2.03
C TRP A 61 -8.98 -0.82 2.89
N PHE A 62 -7.97 -0.10 2.37
CA PHE A 62 -7.40 1.05 3.06
C PHE A 62 -8.40 2.20 3.20
N ILE A 63 -9.19 2.49 2.16
CA ILE A 63 -10.24 3.52 2.20
C ILE A 63 -11.33 3.17 3.22
N GLU A 64 -11.68 1.90 3.39
CA GLU A 64 -12.59 1.45 4.45
C GLU A 64 -12.03 1.69 5.86
N GLY A 65 -10.71 1.84 6.02
CA GLY A 65 -10.04 1.93 7.31
C GLY A 65 -10.01 0.61 8.07
N SER A 66 -10.19 -0.50 7.38
CA SER A 66 -10.16 -1.84 7.97
C SER A 66 -8.73 -2.26 8.31
N ARG A 67 -8.59 -3.06 9.37
CA ARG A 67 -7.35 -3.73 9.77
C ARG A 67 -7.44 -5.26 9.68
N ASP A 68 -8.59 -5.74 9.21
CA ASP A 68 -8.89 -7.17 9.08
C ASP A 68 -8.44 -7.68 7.71
N GLU A 69 -7.40 -8.51 7.69
CA GLU A 69 -6.85 -9.13 6.48
C GLU A 69 -7.90 -10.02 5.78
N ARG A 70 -8.81 -10.66 6.54
CA ARG A 70 -9.90 -11.44 5.95
C ARG A 70 -10.94 -10.56 5.24
N ARG A 71 -11.07 -9.28 5.64
CA ARG A 71 -11.87 -8.31 4.88
C ARG A 71 -11.22 -7.99 3.53
N LEU A 72 -9.90 -7.84 3.49
CA LEU A 72 -9.18 -7.71 2.22
C LEU A 72 -9.38 -8.94 1.32
N ALA A 73 -9.29 -10.16 1.88
CA ALA A 73 -9.55 -11.39 1.13
C ALA A 73 -10.97 -11.42 0.56
N GLU A 74 -11.97 -10.96 1.32
CA GLU A 74 -13.36 -10.87 0.88
C GLU A 74 -13.52 -9.89 -0.31
N ILE A 75 -12.91 -8.71 -0.25
CA ILE A 75 -12.92 -7.75 -1.36
C ILE A 75 -12.20 -8.33 -2.59
N GLN A 76 -11.07 -8.96 -2.39
CA GLN A 76 -10.22 -9.46 -3.47
C GLN A 76 -10.76 -10.75 -4.11
N HIS A 77 -11.28 -11.69 -3.32
CA HIS A 77 -11.64 -13.04 -3.74
C HIS A 77 -13.13 -13.36 -3.63
N GLY A 78 -13.92 -12.47 -3.00
CA GLY A 78 -15.35 -12.71 -2.72
C GLY A 78 -15.59 -13.65 -1.55
N THR A 79 -14.57 -13.97 -0.75
CA THR A 79 -14.68 -14.91 0.37
C THR A 79 -13.65 -14.60 1.46
N ARG A 80 -14.01 -14.93 2.71
CA ARG A 80 -13.13 -14.86 3.88
C ARG A 80 -12.40 -16.18 4.16
N ASP A 81 -12.49 -17.16 3.25
CA ASP A 81 -11.81 -18.45 3.37
C ASP A 81 -10.32 -18.28 3.63
N PRO A 82 -9.75 -18.85 4.72
CA PRO A 82 -8.33 -18.77 5.03
C PRO A 82 -7.40 -19.37 3.96
N ALA A 83 -7.89 -20.24 3.09
CA ALA A 83 -7.14 -20.77 1.96
C ALA A 83 -6.89 -19.71 0.86
N LYS A 84 -7.71 -18.67 0.78
CA LYS A 84 -7.53 -17.56 -0.16
C LYS A 84 -6.62 -16.50 0.45
N LYS A 85 -5.34 -16.58 0.11
CA LYS A 85 -4.30 -15.68 0.64
C LYS A 85 -4.28 -14.34 -0.09
N THR A 86 -3.94 -13.29 0.66
CA THR A 86 -3.62 -11.95 0.15
C THR A 86 -2.13 -11.66 0.37
N ILE A 87 -1.65 -10.53 -0.13
CA ILE A 87 -0.27 -10.08 0.12
C ILE A 87 0.01 -9.86 1.62
N TRP A 88 -1.04 -9.62 2.44
CA TRP A 88 -0.94 -9.36 3.88
C TRP A 88 -1.09 -10.60 4.75
N SER A 89 -1.46 -11.75 4.20
CA SER A 89 -1.72 -12.96 5.01
C SER A 89 -0.50 -13.40 5.82
N ALA A 90 0.70 -13.35 5.21
CA ALA A 90 1.94 -13.71 5.91
C ALA A 90 2.26 -12.74 7.07
N ASN A 91 1.90 -11.46 6.94
CA ASN A 91 2.09 -10.47 8.00
C ASN A 91 1.11 -10.71 9.16
N ALA A 92 -0.15 -11.04 8.87
CA ALA A 92 -1.15 -11.35 9.88
C ALA A 92 -0.82 -12.64 10.67
N ASP A 93 -0.20 -13.61 10.01
CA ASP A 93 0.18 -14.91 10.60
C ASP A 93 1.62 -14.90 11.18
N ALA A 94 2.35 -13.78 11.12
CA ALA A 94 3.76 -13.72 11.56
C ALA A 94 3.93 -13.93 13.07
N ASP A 95 4.92 -14.72 13.46
CA ASP A 95 5.17 -15.09 14.88
C ASP A 95 5.37 -13.87 15.79
N TYR A 96 6.04 -12.83 15.30
CA TYR A 96 6.27 -11.60 16.08
C TYR A 96 4.99 -10.77 16.31
N TRP A 97 3.92 -11.08 15.56
CA TRP A 97 2.69 -10.28 15.53
C TRP A 97 1.47 -11.04 16.06
N LYS A 98 1.29 -12.32 15.77
CA LYS A 98 0.07 -13.09 16.05
C LYS A 98 -0.40 -13.02 17.52
N ASP A 99 0.55 -12.97 18.47
CA ASP A 99 0.25 -12.90 19.91
C ASP A 99 -0.23 -11.51 20.35
N LYS A 100 -0.03 -10.48 19.53
CA LYS A 100 -0.48 -9.10 19.76
C LYS A 100 -1.79 -8.79 19.05
N ALA A 101 -2.19 -9.64 18.12
CA ALA A 101 -3.41 -9.49 17.34
C ALA A 101 -4.64 -9.67 18.25
N VAL A 102 -5.63 -8.78 18.11
CA VAL A 102 -6.87 -8.81 18.89
C VAL A 102 -7.82 -9.90 18.38
N PHE A 103 -7.72 -10.23 17.10
CA PHE A 103 -8.48 -11.29 16.43
C PHE A 103 -7.66 -11.89 15.30
N ARG A 104 -8.04 -13.08 14.83
CA ARG A 104 -7.35 -13.73 13.71
C ARG A 104 -7.47 -12.89 12.44
N GLY A 105 -6.34 -12.52 11.84
CA GLY A 105 -6.26 -11.65 10.67
C GLY A 105 -6.15 -10.16 11.00
N ASP A 106 -6.07 -9.80 12.27
CA ASP A 106 -5.81 -8.43 12.70
C ASP A 106 -4.39 -8.01 12.32
N LEU A 107 -4.25 -6.89 11.64
CA LEU A 107 -2.98 -6.27 11.27
C LEU A 107 -2.67 -5.02 12.10
N GLY A 108 -3.49 -4.71 13.10
CA GLY A 108 -3.32 -3.52 13.93
C GLY A 108 -3.56 -2.22 13.17
N ARG A 109 -2.80 -1.20 13.50
CA ARG A 109 -2.96 0.13 12.92
C ARG A 109 -2.20 0.29 11.60
N VAL A 110 -2.57 -0.49 10.60
CA VAL A 110 -2.06 -0.39 9.22
C VAL A 110 -2.56 0.88 8.51
N TYR A 111 -2.13 1.10 7.28
CA TYR A 111 -2.34 2.35 6.52
C TYR A 111 -3.79 2.85 6.53
N GLY A 112 -4.77 1.99 6.26
CA GLY A 112 -6.18 2.38 6.24
C GLY A 112 -6.68 2.90 7.58
N VAL A 113 -6.31 2.24 8.69
CA VAL A 113 -6.63 2.73 10.03
C VAL A 113 -5.96 4.08 10.30
N GLN A 114 -4.71 4.26 9.89
CA GLN A 114 -4.02 5.53 10.04
C GLN A 114 -4.71 6.65 9.25
N TRP A 115 -5.18 6.37 8.04
CA TRP A 115 -5.87 7.35 7.21
C TRP A 115 -7.25 7.75 7.75
N ARG A 116 -8.00 6.78 8.28
CA ARG A 116 -9.40 6.95 8.67
C ARG A 116 -9.60 7.24 10.17
N ASP A 117 -8.61 6.87 10.99
CA ASP A 117 -8.72 6.87 12.45
C ASP A 117 -7.38 7.23 13.12
N TRP A 118 -6.76 8.32 12.69
CA TRP A 118 -5.52 8.81 13.30
C TRP A 118 -5.74 9.22 14.75
N GLN A 119 -4.98 8.67 15.69
CA GLN A 119 -5.04 9.03 17.09
C GLN A 119 -4.19 10.27 17.38
N LYS A 120 -4.82 11.31 17.91
CA LYS A 120 -4.10 12.51 18.35
C LYS A 120 -3.24 12.23 19.58
N PRO A 121 -2.13 12.98 19.77
CA PRO A 121 -1.32 12.89 20.98
C PRO A 121 -2.17 13.06 22.25
N LYS A 122 -1.75 12.44 23.36
CA LYS A 122 -2.39 12.49 24.67
C LYS A 122 -3.87 12.06 24.66
N ASN A 123 -4.26 11.14 23.78
CA ASN A 123 -5.65 10.67 23.63
C ASN A 123 -6.68 11.78 23.38
N ASN A 124 -6.26 12.90 22.80
CA ASN A 124 -7.12 14.04 22.51
C ASN A 124 -8.00 13.86 21.26
N GLY A 125 -8.60 12.68 21.13
CA GLY A 125 -9.53 12.31 20.07
C GLY A 125 -8.87 11.71 18.84
N ARG A 126 -9.68 11.53 17.81
CA ARG A 126 -9.32 10.87 16.55
C ARG A 126 -9.58 11.76 15.35
N VAL A 127 -8.89 11.51 14.25
CA VAL A 127 -8.99 12.27 13.01
C VAL A 127 -9.14 11.33 11.82
N ASP A 128 -10.16 11.55 11.03
CA ASP A 128 -10.29 10.97 9.69
C ASP A 128 -9.56 11.89 8.69
N GLN A 129 -8.32 11.53 8.37
CA GLN A 129 -7.46 12.34 7.51
C GLN A 129 -7.97 12.41 6.07
N LEU A 130 -8.54 11.32 5.53
CA LEU A 130 -9.13 11.32 4.18
C LEU A 130 -10.35 12.24 4.10
N ARG A 131 -11.20 12.23 5.12
CA ARG A 131 -12.33 13.13 5.18
C ARG A 131 -11.90 14.60 5.18
N ASN A 132 -10.88 14.91 5.99
CA ASN A 132 -10.35 16.28 6.06
C ASN A 132 -9.72 16.71 4.73
N LEU A 133 -8.97 15.80 4.07
CA LEU A 133 -8.42 16.05 2.74
C LEU A 133 -9.51 16.37 1.72
N LEU A 134 -10.57 15.56 1.66
CA LEU A 134 -11.70 15.78 0.74
C LEU A 134 -12.43 17.10 1.02
N GLN A 135 -12.58 17.45 2.28
CA GLN A 135 -13.16 18.75 2.65
C GLN A 135 -12.26 19.93 2.23
N GLY A 136 -10.94 19.79 2.45
CA GLY A 136 -9.97 20.80 2.03
C GLY A 136 -9.99 21.03 0.53
N LEU A 137 -9.96 19.94 -0.27
CA LEU A 137 -10.04 20.04 -1.73
C LEU A 137 -11.34 20.66 -2.26
N LYS A 138 -12.45 20.53 -1.51
CA LYS A 138 -13.72 21.17 -1.88
C LYS A 138 -13.78 22.66 -1.53
N SER A 139 -13.14 23.05 -0.43
CA SER A 139 -13.19 24.42 0.06
C SER A 139 -12.06 25.30 -0.48
N ASN A 140 -10.94 24.72 -0.83
CA ASN A 140 -9.74 25.40 -1.35
C ASN A 140 -8.99 24.44 -2.30
N PRO A 141 -9.51 24.26 -3.54
CA PRO A 141 -8.95 23.34 -4.54
C PRO A 141 -7.60 23.77 -5.09
#